data_cad3c8bec5fc9048911f029fc63cfb79
#
_entry.id   cad3c8bec5fc9048911f029fc63cfb79
#
_cell.length_a   1.000
_cell.length_b   1.000
_cell.length_c   1.000
_cell.angle_alpha   90.00
_cell.angle_beta   90.00
_cell.angle_gamma   90.00
#
_symmetry.space_group_name_H-M   'P 1'
#
loop_
_entity.id
_entity.type
_entity.pdbx_description
1 polymer ?
#
loop_
_entity_poly.entity_id
_entity_poly.type
_entity_poly.pdbx_seq_one_letter_code
_entity_poly.pdbx_strand_id
1 'polypeptide(L)'
;MINIVIPMAGLGSRFSIAGYKKPKPFIDVSGKAMIVRVLENLAYHNARYILIARKEHIQKESELVNEIKKSYNVDIITIDEVTEGTACTALAAKDFINNDDPLVIANSDQIVDINFYDFVDDSLNRNLDGSILTFIDEKKNPKWSFAKINKNQMVTKVK
;
A
#
# COMPACT_ATOMS: atom_id res chain seq x y z
N MET A 1 -11.47 -13.15 5.28
CA MET A 1 -11.17 -12.09 4.27
C MET A 1 -9.85 -11.45 4.65
N ILE A 2 -9.12 -10.81 3.73
CA ILE A 2 -7.91 -10.04 4.07
C ILE A 2 -8.16 -8.57 3.72
N ASN A 3 -7.81 -7.65 4.61
CA ASN A 3 -7.89 -6.22 4.38
C ASN A 3 -6.52 -5.70 3.90
N ILE A 4 -6.48 -5.04 2.75
CA ILE A 4 -5.26 -4.44 2.19
C ILE A 4 -5.45 -2.93 2.15
N VAL A 5 -4.83 -2.23 3.10
CA VAL A 5 -4.86 -0.76 3.20
C VAL A 5 -3.73 -0.17 2.39
N ILE A 6 -4.06 0.75 1.50
CA ILE A 6 -3.10 1.43 0.64
C ILE A 6 -3.21 2.94 0.85
N PRO A 7 -2.38 3.52 1.73
CA PRO A 7 -2.28 4.96 1.91
C PRO A 7 -1.71 5.62 0.65
N MET A 8 -2.49 6.50 0.02
CA MET A 8 -2.10 7.20 -1.20
C MET A 8 -2.44 8.69 -1.19
N ALA A 9 -2.49 9.26 0.02
CA ALA A 9 -2.86 10.65 0.23
C ALA A 9 -1.68 11.63 0.23
N GLY A 10 -0.47 11.17 -0.06
CA GLY A 10 0.73 12.01 -0.13
C GLY A 10 0.66 13.07 -1.22
N LEU A 11 1.40 14.18 -1.05
CA LEU A 11 1.44 15.31 -2.00
C LEU A 11 2.03 14.95 -3.37
N GLY A 12 2.91 13.96 -3.44
CA GLY A 12 3.58 13.60 -4.69
C GLY A 12 4.47 14.73 -5.25
N SER A 13 4.99 15.61 -4.40
CA SER A 13 5.67 16.88 -4.78
C SER A 13 6.75 16.71 -5.84
N ARG A 14 7.54 15.61 -5.78
CA ARG A 14 8.59 15.33 -6.78
C ARG A 14 8.01 15.14 -8.18
N PHE A 15 6.83 14.52 -8.29
CA PHE A 15 6.16 14.31 -9.57
C PHE A 15 5.56 15.60 -10.10
N SER A 16 4.95 16.43 -9.26
CA SER A 16 4.43 17.72 -9.70
C SER A 16 5.55 18.67 -10.13
N ILE A 17 6.69 18.69 -9.42
CA ILE A 17 7.91 19.44 -9.83
C ILE A 17 8.44 18.92 -11.18
N ALA A 18 8.37 17.60 -11.42
CA ALA A 18 8.77 17.00 -12.70
C ALA A 18 7.74 17.21 -13.84
N GLY A 19 6.66 17.98 -13.61
CA GLY A 19 5.69 18.36 -14.63
C GLY A 19 4.50 17.40 -14.79
N TYR A 20 4.37 16.38 -13.96
CA TYR A 20 3.20 15.51 -14.01
C TYR A 20 1.95 16.25 -13.52
N LYS A 21 0.89 16.22 -14.34
CA LYS A 21 -0.38 16.88 -14.02
C LYS A 21 -1.32 16.04 -13.16
N LYS A 22 -1.23 14.71 -13.28
CA LYS A 22 -2.04 13.78 -12.49
C LYS A 22 -1.46 13.60 -11.09
N PRO A 23 -2.30 13.38 -10.06
CA PRO A 23 -1.82 12.96 -8.75
C PRO A 23 -1.04 11.65 -8.86
N LYS A 24 0.02 11.50 -8.07
CA LYS A 24 0.98 10.39 -8.17
C LYS A 24 0.35 9.01 -8.35
N PRO A 25 -0.67 8.57 -7.59
CA PRO A 25 -1.24 7.22 -7.74
C PRO A 25 -1.90 6.97 -9.10
N PHE A 26 -2.28 8.04 -9.81
CA PHE A 26 -3.00 7.98 -11.08
C PHE A 26 -2.11 8.27 -12.30
N ILE A 27 -0.81 8.47 -12.09
CA ILE A 27 0.16 8.60 -13.18
C ILE A 27 0.22 7.27 -13.94
N ASP A 28 0.24 7.36 -15.27
CA ASP A 28 0.41 6.18 -16.13
C ASP A 28 1.81 5.57 -15.96
N VAL A 29 1.82 4.25 -15.77
CA VAL A 29 3.02 3.41 -15.73
C VAL A 29 2.83 2.26 -16.71
N SER A 30 3.41 2.38 -17.89
CA SER A 30 3.32 1.37 -18.95
C SER A 30 1.86 1.01 -19.31
N GLY A 31 1.03 2.02 -19.55
CA GLY A 31 -0.35 1.85 -20.03
C GLY A 31 -1.41 1.62 -18.95
N LYS A 32 -1.05 1.66 -17.67
CA LYS A 32 -2.00 1.57 -16.55
C LYS A 32 -1.63 2.58 -15.46
N ALA A 33 -2.61 3.07 -14.72
CA ALA A 33 -2.34 3.91 -13.57
C ALA A 33 -1.48 3.17 -12.52
N MET A 34 -0.58 3.87 -11.86
CA MET A 34 0.32 3.32 -10.83
C MET A 34 -0.44 2.50 -9.80
N ILE A 35 -1.56 3.01 -9.29
CA ILE A 35 -2.38 2.28 -8.30
C ILE A 35 -2.96 0.98 -8.86
N VAL A 36 -3.34 0.93 -10.14
CA VAL A 36 -3.84 -0.30 -10.78
C VAL A 36 -2.73 -1.36 -10.83
N ARG A 37 -1.50 -0.95 -11.15
CA ARG A 37 -0.33 -1.85 -11.10
C ARG A 37 -0.09 -2.42 -9.70
N VAL A 38 -0.26 -1.58 -8.68
CA VAL A 38 -0.14 -2.01 -7.28
C VAL A 38 -1.24 -3.00 -6.90
N LEU A 39 -2.50 -2.74 -7.27
CA LEU A 39 -3.62 -3.66 -7.03
C LEU A 39 -3.39 -5.02 -7.70
N GLU A 40 -2.88 -5.02 -8.95
CA GLU A 40 -2.52 -6.25 -9.66
C GLU A 40 -1.39 -7.03 -8.97
N ASN A 41 -0.37 -6.32 -8.48
CA ASN A 41 0.76 -6.94 -7.78
C ASN A 41 0.39 -7.51 -6.41
N LEU A 42 -0.60 -6.91 -5.74
CA LEU A 42 -1.12 -7.34 -4.45
C LEU A 42 -2.39 -8.22 -4.59
N ALA A 43 -2.61 -8.81 -5.77
CA ALA A 43 -3.77 -9.67 -5.98
C ALA A 43 -3.77 -10.85 -5.01
N TYR A 44 -4.87 -11.05 -4.29
CA TYR A 44 -5.07 -12.17 -3.39
C TYR A 44 -6.55 -12.57 -3.38
N HIS A 45 -6.82 -13.87 -3.25
CA HIS A 45 -8.20 -14.34 -3.18
C HIS A 45 -8.90 -13.77 -1.94
N ASN A 46 -10.14 -13.36 -2.10
CA ASN A 46 -10.94 -12.81 -1.00
C ASN A 46 -10.30 -11.58 -0.34
N ALA A 47 -9.56 -10.75 -1.13
CA ALA A 47 -9.02 -9.48 -0.67
C ALA A 47 -10.06 -8.36 -0.76
N ARG A 48 -10.03 -7.46 0.20
CA ARG A 48 -10.69 -6.16 0.21
C ARG A 48 -9.62 -5.08 0.23
N TYR A 49 -9.62 -4.22 -0.78
CA TYR A 49 -8.68 -3.11 -0.85
C TYR A 49 -9.30 -1.84 -0.27
N ILE A 50 -8.57 -1.13 0.56
CA ILE A 50 -8.99 0.12 1.18
C ILE A 50 -8.00 1.21 0.78
N LEU A 51 -8.39 2.04 -0.19
CA LEU A 51 -7.56 3.13 -0.70
C LEU A 51 -7.84 4.40 0.09
N ILE A 52 -6.82 4.99 0.69
CA ILE A 52 -6.95 6.23 1.44
C ILE A 52 -6.31 7.35 0.63
N ALA A 53 -7.12 8.26 0.11
CA ALA A 53 -6.68 9.31 -0.82
C ALA A 53 -7.16 10.69 -0.41
N ARG A 54 -6.54 11.73 -0.97
CA ARG A 54 -7.07 13.09 -0.84
C ARG A 54 -8.34 13.24 -1.66
N LYS A 55 -9.34 13.91 -1.08
CA LYS A 55 -10.62 14.16 -1.73
C LYS A 55 -10.48 14.83 -3.10
N GLU A 56 -9.60 15.83 -3.21
CA GLU A 56 -9.32 16.51 -4.47
C GLU A 56 -8.75 15.58 -5.56
N HIS A 57 -7.91 14.60 -5.16
CA HIS A 57 -7.35 13.61 -6.09
C HIS A 57 -8.44 12.70 -6.67
N ILE A 58 -9.37 12.25 -5.82
CA ILE A 58 -10.50 11.41 -6.21
C ILE A 58 -11.46 12.17 -7.14
N GLN A 59 -11.73 13.43 -6.84
CA GLN A 59 -12.60 14.27 -7.68
C GLN A 59 -11.98 14.50 -9.05
N LYS A 60 -10.67 14.77 -9.10
CA LYS A 60 -9.92 15.03 -10.34
C LYS A 60 -9.86 13.82 -11.27
N GLU A 61 -9.77 12.61 -10.73
CA GLU A 61 -9.61 11.35 -11.46
C GLU A 61 -10.85 10.45 -11.32
N SER A 62 -12.04 11.06 -11.21
CA SER A 62 -13.30 10.36 -10.89
C SER A 62 -13.67 9.24 -11.86
N GLU A 63 -13.39 9.37 -13.15
CA GLU A 63 -13.63 8.35 -14.17
C GLU A 63 -12.79 7.09 -13.89
N LEU A 64 -11.48 7.26 -13.73
CA LEU A 64 -10.57 6.16 -13.41
C LEU A 64 -10.88 5.50 -12.06
N VAL A 65 -11.27 6.31 -11.08
CA VAL A 65 -11.70 5.81 -9.76
C VAL A 65 -12.94 4.92 -9.89
N ASN A 66 -13.89 5.31 -10.73
CA ASN A 66 -15.09 4.50 -10.99
C ASN A 66 -14.76 3.18 -11.72
N GLU A 67 -13.80 3.19 -12.64
CA GLU A 67 -13.32 1.98 -13.31
C GLU A 67 -12.65 1.03 -12.31
N ILE A 68 -11.82 1.55 -11.41
CA ILE A 68 -11.18 0.77 -10.35
C ILE A 68 -12.22 0.11 -9.46
N LYS A 69 -13.25 0.85 -9.02
CA LYS A 69 -14.34 0.32 -8.19
C LYS A 69 -15.16 -0.78 -8.89
N LYS A 70 -15.28 -0.73 -10.21
CA LYS A 70 -15.98 -1.78 -10.98
C LYS A 70 -15.14 -3.05 -11.13
N SER A 71 -13.81 -2.91 -11.18
CA SER A 71 -12.89 -4.00 -11.49
C SER A 71 -12.34 -4.71 -10.25
N TYR A 72 -12.34 -4.04 -9.11
CA TYR A 72 -11.75 -4.54 -7.86
C TYR A 72 -12.71 -4.36 -6.69
N ASN A 73 -12.60 -5.21 -5.67
CA ASN A 73 -13.29 -5.05 -4.39
C ASN A 73 -12.63 -3.93 -3.58
N VAL A 74 -12.93 -2.67 -3.91
CA VAL A 74 -12.26 -1.47 -3.40
C VAL A 74 -13.21 -0.56 -2.64
N ASP A 75 -12.86 -0.23 -1.41
CA ASP A 75 -13.38 0.92 -0.67
C ASP A 75 -12.43 2.11 -0.79
N ILE A 76 -12.99 3.32 -0.88
CA ILE A 76 -12.21 4.55 -0.94
C ILE A 76 -12.56 5.44 0.22
N ILE A 77 -11.58 5.74 1.04
CA ILE A 77 -11.67 6.70 2.14
C ILE A 77 -11.00 8.00 1.68
N THR A 78 -11.69 9.10 1.82
CA THR A 78 -11.13 10.41 1.49
C THR A 78 -10.73 11.17 2.73
N ILE A 79 -9.57 11.83 2.67
CA ILE A 79 -9.10 12.77 3.67
C ILE A 79 -8.88 14.14 3.02
N ASP A 80 -9.10 15.20 3.78
CA ASP A 80 -8.96 16.57 3.28
C ASP A 80 -7.53 17.08 3.40
N GLU A 81 -6.80 16.65 4.45
CA GLU A 81 -5.45 17.10 4.76
C GLU A 81 -4.42 15.96 4.70
N VAL A 82 -3.15 16.34 4.55
CA VAL A 82 -2.02 15.40 4.63
C VAL A 82 -1.77 15.05 6.09
N THR A 83 -1.66 13.78 6.38
CA THR A 83 -1.35 13.29 7.73
C THR A 83 0.16 13.31 8.01
N GLU A 84 0.55 13.20 9.26
CA GLU A 84 1.96 13.21 9.69
C GLU A 84 2.80 12.03 9.15
N GLY A 85 2.15 10.95 8.70
CA GLY A 85 2.84 9.79 8.16
C GLY A 85 1.92 8.66 7.74
N THR A 86 2.50 7.62 7.15
CA THR A 86 1.76 6.46 6.61
C THR A 86 0.89 5.77 7.65
N ALA A 87 1.38 5.60 8.88
CA ALA A 87 0.61 5.00 9.96
C ALA A 87 -0.62 5.84 10.32
N CYS A 88 -0.46 7.16 10.42
CA CYS A 88 -1.58 8.08 10.68
C CYS A 88 -2.60 8.04 9.53
N THR A 89 -2.13 7.96 8.28
CA THR A 89 -3.04 7.79 7.14
C THR A 89 -3.80 6.46 7.23
N ALA A 90 -3.12 5.36 7.56
CA ALA A 90 -3.76 4.05 7.67
C ALA A 90 -4.85 4.01 8.75
N LEU A 91 -4.70 4.78 9.83
CA LEU A 91 -5.70 4.89 10.89
C LEU A 91 -7.02 5.52 10.42
N ALA A 92 -7.06 6.22 9.30
CA ALA A 92 -8.31 6.68 8.71
C ALA A 92 -9.21 5.49 8.28
N ALA A 93 -8.65 4.30 8.10
CA ALA A 93 -9.39 3.08 7.82
C ALA A 93 -9.85 2.33 9.08
N LYS A 94 -9.70 2.90 10.29
CA LYS A 94 -9.96 2.20 11.55
C LYS A 94 -11.30 1.46 11.57
N ASP A 95 -12.36 2.09 11.13
CA ASP A 95 -13.71 1.49 11.17
C ASP A 95 -13.86 0.27 10.23
N PHE A 96 -12.96 0.12 9.25
CA PHE A 96 -12.93 -0.99 8.31
C PHE A 96 -12.03 -2.15 8.76
N ILE A 97 -11.00 -1.84 9.56
CA ILE A 97 -9.92 -2.78 9.92
C ILE A 97 -9.89 -3.14 11.41
N ASN A 98 -10.79 -2.59 12.23
CA ASN A 98 -10.88 -2.92 13.65
C ASN A 98 -11.68 -4.21 13.87
N ASN A 99 -11.16 -5.30 13.33
CA ASN A 99 -11.71 -6.64 13.39
C ASN A 99 -10.57 -7.69 13.43
N ASP A 100 -10.91 -8.98 13.44
CA ASP A 100 -9.93 -10.08 13.50
C ASP A 100 -9.42 -10.53 12.11
N ASP A 101 -9.83 -9.88 11.03
CA ASP A 101 -9.32 -10.18 9.69
C ASP A 101 -7.84 -9.77 9.55
N PRO A 102 -7.02 -10.56 8.85
CA PRO A 102 -5.65 -10.19 8.54
C PRO A 102 -5.55 -8.83 7.84
N LEU A 103 -4.59 -8.02 8.25
CA LEU A 103 -4.35 -6.69 7.72
C LEU A 103 -2.99 -6.61 7.02
N VAL A 104 -3.00 -6.13 5.77
CA VAL A 104 -1.79 -5.70 5.06
C VAL A 104 -1.81 -4.19 4.88
N ILE A 105 -0.69 -3.52 5.14
CA ILE A 105 -0.48 -2.12 4.80
C ILE A 105 0.57 -2.08 3.69
N ALA A 106 0.21 -1.54 2.53
CA ALA A 106 1.08 -1.51 1.35
C ALA A 106 1.28 -0.09 0.83
N ASN A 107 2.41 0.15 0.19
CA ASN A 107 2.68 1.43 -0.47
C ASN A 107 1.96 1.52 -1.82
N SER A 108 1.53 2.74 -2.19
CA SER A 108 0.81 3.00 -3.44
C SER A 108 1.71 3.13 -4.68
N ASP A 109 3.01 2.92 -4.54
CA ASP A 109 4.04 3.18 -5.55
C ASP A 109 5.15 2.14 -5.60
N GLN A 110 4.91 0.98 -5.03
CA GLN A 110 5.84 -0.15 -5.03
C GLN A 110 5.22 -1.36 -5.71
N ILE A 111 5.99 -1.98 -6.57
CA ILE A 111 5.75 -3.29 -7.15
C ILE A 111 6.89 -4.18 -6.68
N VAL A 112 6.56 -5.35 -6.17
CA VAL A 112 7.52 -6.30 -5.63
C VAL A 112 7.53 -7.57 -6.48
N ASP A 113 8.72 -8.07 -6.78
CA ASP A 113 8.91 -9.29 -7.56
C ASP A 113 8.89 -10.51 -6.65
N ILE A 114 7.72 -10.73 -6.03
CA ILE A 114 7.42 -11.90 -5.22
C ILE A 114 6.01 -12.40 -5.52
N ASN A 115 5.75 -13.65 -5.22
CA ASN A 115 4.39 -14.14 -5.14
C ASN A 115 3.73 -13.63 -3.85
N PHE A 116 2.76 -12.72 -3.98
CA PHE A 116 2.09 -12.13 -2.82
C PHE A 116 1.29 -13.17 -2.01
N TYR A 117 0.77 -14.23 -2.66
CA TYR A 117 0.14 -15.36 -1.97
C TYR A 117 1.11 -16.03 -1.01
N ASP A 118 2.33 -16.32 -1.45
CA ASP A 118 3.33 -17.01 -0.62
C ASP A 118 3.69 -16.17 0.62
N PHE A 119 3.78 -14.84 0.46
CA PHE A 119 4.05 -13.93 1.58
C PHE A 119 2.93 -13.94 2.63
N VAL A 120 1.68 -13.86 2.18
CA VAL A 120 0.52 -13.85 3.08
C VAL A 120 0.35 -15.22 3.72
N ASP A 121 0.41 -16.29 2.93
CA ASP A 121 0.19 -17.66 3.39
C ASP A 121 1.29 -18.12 4.37
N ASP A 122 2.56 -17.70 4.16
CA ASP A 122 3.63 -17.96 5.15
C ASP A 122 3.28 -17.36 6.52
N SER A 123 2.80 -16.13 6.54
CA SER A 123 2.43 -15.43 7.77
C SER A 123 1.27 -16.13 8.50
N LEU A 124 0.25 -16.52 7.74
CA LEU A 124 -0.94 -17.17 8.29
C LEU A 124 -0.64 -18.60 8.77
N ASN A 125 0.08 -19.40 7.98
CA ASN A 125 0.42 -20.77 8.29
C ASN A 125 1.35 -20.88 9.50
N ARG A 126 2.23 -19.91 9.70
CA ARG A 126 3.12 -19.84 10.85
C ARG A 126 2.49 -19.16 12.06
N ASN A 127 1.24 -18.70 11.94
CA ASN A 127 0.52 -17.97 12.99
C ASN A 127 1.35 -16.83 13.59
N LEU A 128 1.92 -15.97 12.71
CA LEU A 128 2.76 -14.85 13.12
C LEU A 128 1.89 -13.66 13.52
N ASP A 129 2.33 -12.91 14.54
CA ASP A 129 1.71 -11.63 14.93
C ASP A 129 1.87 -10.55 13.84
N GLY A 130 2.90 -10.67 13.00
CA GLY A 130 3.14 -9.79 11.87
C GLY A 130 4.35 -10.18 11.05
N SER A 131 4.38 -9.72 9.80
CA SER A 131 5.46 -9.94 8.84
C SER A 131 5.83 -8.65 8.14
N ILE A 132 7.10 -8.50 7.80
CA ILE A 132 7.62 -7.35 7.06
C ILE A 132 8.32 -7.87 5.82
N LEU A 133 7.87 -7.43 4.65
CA LEU A 133 8.59 -7.67 3.40
C LEU A 133 9.83 -6.78 3.35
N THR A 134 11.00 -7.40 3.17
CA THR A 134 12.29 -6.71 3.13
C THR A 134 13.10 -7.09 1.89
N PHE A 135 14.10 -6.29 1.57
CA PHE A 135 15.11 -6.59 0.56
C PHE A 135 16.51 -6.37 1.13
N ILE A 136 17.51 -6.96 0.50
CA ILE A 136 18.91 -6.77 0.91
C ILE A 136 19.45 -5.49 0.25
N ASP A 137 19.85 -4.52 1.05
CA ASP A 137 20.59 -3.35 0.59
C ASP A 137 22.08 -3.49 0.94
N GLU A 138 22.89 -3.96 -0.03
CA GLU A 138 24.33 -4.13 0.13
C GLU A 138 25.05 -2.81 0.43
N LYS A 139 24.52 -1.68 -0.06
CA LYS A 139 25.11 -0.35 0.12
C LYS A 139 24.80 0.28 1.47
N LYS A 140 23.90 -0.33 2.26
CA LYS A 140 23.46 0.16 3.57
C LYS A 140 23.07 1.65 3.54
N ASN A 141 22.29 2.03 2.53
CA ASN A 141 21.90 3.42 2.31
C ASN A 141 21.03 3.92 3.49
N PRO A 142 21.43 5.00 4.18
CA PRO A 142 20.74 5.48 5.38
C PRO A 142 19.31 5.99 5.15
N LYS A 143 18.87 6.11 3.90
CA LYS A 143 17.48 6.45 3.56
C LYS A 143 16.50 5.31 3.86
N TRP A 144 16.98 4.06 4.03
CA TRP A 144 16.14 2.90 4.31
C TRP A 144 16.06 2.62 5.80
N SER A 145 14.91 2.11 6.24
CA SER A 145 14.79 1.44 7.53
C SER A 145 15.30 0.01 7.42
N PHE A 146 15.97 -0.48 8.43
CA PHE A 146 16.56 -1.81 8.45
C PHE A 146 15.90 -2.68 9.51
N ALA A 147 15.60 -3.91 9.16
CA ALA A 147 15.16 -4.94 10.09
C ALA A 147 16.34 -5.86 10.45
N LYS A 148 16.60 -6.05 11.73
CA LYS A 148 17.53 -7.08 12.22
C LYS A 148 16.74 -8.33 12.55
N ILE A 149 17.19 -9.47 12.01
CA ILE A 149 16.55 -10.78 12.25
C ILE A 149 17.48 -11.70 13.04
N ASN A 150 16.92 -12.67 13.74
CA ASN A 150 17.65 -13.77 14.37
C ASN A 150 17.75 -14.99 13.40
N LYS A 151 18.37 -16.07 13.87
CA LYS A 151 18.54 -17.31 13.11
C LYS A 151 17.22 -17.98 12.68
N ASN A 152 16.12 -17.65 13.32
CA ASN A 152 14.78 -18.16 13.00
C ASN A 152 13.99 -17.18 12.12
N GLN A 153 14.66 -16.20 11.51
CA GLN A 153 14.07 -15.14 10.69
C GLN A 153 13.07 -14.22 11.42
N MET A 154 13.07 -14.24 12.74
CA MET A 154 12.22 -13.36 13.55
C MET A 154 12.89 -11.99 13.69
N VAL A 155 12.10 -10.93 13.47
CA VAL A 155 12.56 -9.53 13.62
C VAL A 155 12.85 -9.27 15.09
N THR A 156 14.07 -8.81 15.41
CA THR A 156 14.49 -8.48 16.76
C THR A 156 14.64 -6.98 16.98
N LYS A 157 14.77 -6.20 15.88
CA LYS A 157 14.90 -4.75 15.93
C LYS A 157 14.57 -4.16 14.56
N VAL A 158 13.90 -3.03 14.57
CA VAL A 158 13.76 -2.13 13.39
C VAL A 158 14.46 -0.82 13.72
N LYS A 159 15.17 -0.23 12.74
CA LYS A 159 15.93 1.01 12.90
C LYS A 159 15.73 1.92 11.68
#